data_c3d593e2f417e6000abfcef0c603747c
#
_entry.id   c3d593e2f417e6000abfcef0c603747c
#
_cell.length_a   1.000
_cell.length_b   1.000
_cell.length_c   1.000
_cell.angle_alpha   90.00
_cell.angle_beta   90.00
_cell.angle_gamma   90.00
#
_symmetry.space_group_name_H-M   'P 1'
#
loop_
_entity.id
_entity.type
_entity.pdbx_description
1 polymer ?
#
loop_
_entity_poly.entity_id
_entity_poly.type
_entity_poly.pdbx_seq_one_letter_code
_entity_poly.pdbx_strand_id
1 'polypeptide(L)'
;MAQILNPLAAHIRTVKHRLITIGATLLVALMVSFTFSGEMVAWLNRPFPNQLVFYGPTEALFASIKVSFLAAILASMPVIFYQCWKFIEPALLPKEQRWGFPLFALAGGLFVLGLVFCNLVILPLVIEFFVSFGMDHDVTPLLSVGTYIDFNVKFLLIFGCAFELPLVLTILARVGVVTGATLAKYRKHAIVVALIFSAIVTPDATLFTMLLMAVPLLVLYEIGILGARVFGRGGPTEISLPLDPDLPIGPAGHRAR
;
A
#
# COMPACT_ATOMS: atom_id res chain seq x y z
N MET A 1 16.12 28.91 -21.19
CA MET A 1 16.55 27.74 -20.41
C MET A 1 16.42 27.96 -18.88
N ALA A 2 16.73 29.12 -18.34
CA ALA A 2 16.58 29.42 -16.91
C ALA A 2 15.11 29.47 -16.38
N GLN A 3 14.15 29.82 -17.21
CA GLN A 3 12.72 29.90 -16.81
C GLN A 3 12.04 28.54 -16.61
N ILE A 4 12.54 27.46 -17.21
CA ILE A 4 12.00 26.10 -17.05
C ILE A 4 12.63 25.39 -15.83
N LEU A 5 13.83 25.80 -15.42
CA LEU A 5 14.53 25.22 -14.28
C LEU A 5 13.98 25.65 -12.92
N ASN A 6 13.38 26.84 -12.82
CA ASN A 6 12.82 27.37 -11.58
C ASN A 6 11.62 26.58 -11.03
N PRO A 7 10.61 26.19 -11.84
CA PRO A 7 9.48 25.43 -11.32
C PRO A 7 9.85 23.99 -10.94
N LEU A 8 10.78 23.35 -11.67
CA LEU A 8 11.30 22.02 -11.35
C LEU A 8 12.10 22.04 -10.04
N ALA A 9 12.98 23.03 -9.85
CA ALA A 9 13.76 23.18 -8.61
C ALA A 9 12.85 23.45 -7.40
N ALA A 10 11.80 24.25 -7.55
CA ALA A 10 10.82 24.49 -6.51
C ALA A 10 10.05 23.21 -6.14
N HIS A 11 9.66 22.41 -7.14
CA HIS A 11 8.98 21.14 -6.93
C HIS A 11 9.86 20.12 -6.18
N ILE A 12 11.11 19.96 -6.61
CA ILE A 12 12.10 19.10 -5.95
C ILE A 12 12.33 19.53 -4.50
N ARG A 13 12.43 20.83 -4.24
CA ARG A 13 12.60 21.37 -2.88
C ARG A 13 11.40 21.03 -1.98
N THR A 14 10.19 21.12 -2.51
CA THR A 14 8.96 20.79 -1.79
C THR A 14 8.91 19.29 -1.45
N VAL A 15 9.22 18.40 -2.42
CA VAL A 15 9.27 16.96 -2.20
C VAL A 15 10.33 16.60 -1.16
N LYS A 16 11.54 17.18 -1.27
CA LYS A 16 12.62 16.97 -0.29
C LYS A 16 12.21 17.35 1.12
N HIS A 17 11.58 18.52 1.30
CA HIS A 17 11.13 18.97 2.63
C HIS A 17 10.10 18.02 3.24
N ARG A 18 9.13 17.56 2.44
CA ARG A 18 8.11 16.59 2.89
C ARG A 18 8.74 15.26 3.28
N LEU A 19 9.69 14.77 2.48
CA LEU A 19 10.39 13.51 2.78
C LEU A 19 11.20 13.62 4.09
N ILE A 20 11.87 14.75 4.32
CA ILE A 20 12.58 15.03 5.59
C ILE A 20 11.59 15.06 6.76
N THR A 21 10.42 15.67 6.60
CA THR A 21 9.40 15.73 7.66
C THR A 21 8.90 14.32 8.02
N ILE A 22 8.58 13.50 7.01
CA ILE A 22 8.17 12.09 7.23
C ILE A 22 9.28 11.31 7.93
N GLY A 23 10.53 11.43 7.45
CA GLY A 23 11.68 10.74 8.03
C GLY A 23 11.95 11.16 9.48
N ALA A 24 11.88 12.47 9.78
CA ALA A 24 12.05 12.99 11.14
C ALA A 24 10.93 12.49 12.08
N THR A 25 9.68 12.50 11.62
CA THR A 25 8.53 11.98 12.38
C THR A 25 8.70 10.49 12.68
N LEU A 26 9.08 9.71 11.66
CA LEU A 26 9.32 8.28 11.80
C LEU A 26 10.45 7.99 12.81
N LEU A 27 11.53 8.76 12.76
CA LEU A 27 12.66 8.60 13.66
C LEU A 27 12.27 8.91 15.12
N VAL A 28 11.54 9.99 15.35
CA VAL A 28 11.03 10.34 16.69
C VAL A 28 10.05 9.26 17.18
N ALA A 29 9.12 8.84 16.32
CA ALA A 29 8.18 7.77 16.65
C ALA A 29 8.89 6.45 16.95
N LEU A 30 9.97 6.12 16.24
CA LEU A 30 10.78 4.94 16.49
C LEU A 30 11.45 4.97 17.86
N MET A 31 12.04 6.11 18.22
CA MET A 31 12.65 6.29 19.55
C MET A 31 11.64 6.12 20.69
N VAL A 32 10.45 6.70 20.53
CA VAL A 32 9.37 6.57 21.52
C VAL A 32 8.87 5.13 21.58
N SER A 33 8.58 4.51 20.41
CA SER A 33 8.09 3.14 20.34
C SER A 33 9.07 2.11 20.89
N PHE A 34 10.37 2.36 20.73
CA PHE A 34 11.41 1.46 21.27
C PHE A 34 11.37 1.37 22.79
N THR A 35 10.97 2.42 23.48
CA THR A 35 10.82 2.43 24.95
C THR A 35 9.76 1.41 25.42
N PHE A 36 8.73 1.17 24.59
CA PHE A 36 7.63 0.24 24.87
C PHE A 36 7.78 -1.11 24.14
N SER A 37 8.93 -1.38 23.54
CA SER A 37 9.16 -2.55 22.70
C SER A 37 8.90 -3.88 23.41
N GLY A 38 9.26 -3.98 24.68
CA GLY A 38 9.05 -5.20 25.47
C GLY A 38 7.57 -5.56 25.64
N GLU A 39 6.73 -4.56 25.92
CA GLU A 39 5.28 -4.75 26.05
C GLU A 39 4.64 -5.14 24.70
N MET A 40 5.10 -4.51 23.63
CA MET A 40 4.62 -4.80 22.27
C MET A 40 4.99 -6.21 21.83
N VAL A 41 6.22 -6.65 22.07
CA VAL A 41 6.67 -8.03 21.82
C VAL A 41 5.84 -9.00 22.64
N ALA A 42 5.64 -8.75 23.94
CA ALA A 42 4.81 -9.57 24.80
C ALA A 42 3.34 -9.64 24.33
N TRP A 43 2.80 -8.53 23.83
CA TRP A 43 1.46 -8.51 23.26
C TRP A 43 1.34 -9.34 21.98
N LEU A 44 2.33 -9.23 21.09
CA LEU A 44 2.36 -9.96 19.83
C LEU A 44 2.54 -11.46 20.03
N ASN A 45 3.22 -11.87 21.12
CA ASN A 45 3.46 -13.28 21.45
C ASN A 45 2.28 -13.94 22.21
N ARG A 46 1.24 -13.21 22.60
CA ARG A 46 0.09 -13.75 23.34
C ARG A 46 -0.56 -15.00 22.74
N PRO A 47 -0.69 -15.15 21.40
CA PRO A 47 -1.26 -16.36 20.82
C PRO A 47 -0.46 -17.63 21.10
N PHE A 48 0.85 -17.53 21.40
CA PHE A 48 1.76 -18.68 21.60
C PHE A 48 2.66 -18.52 22.83
N PRO A 49 2.10 -18.43 24.06
CA PRO A 49 2.87 -18.06 25.25
C PRO A 49 3.97 -19.04 25.66
N ASN A 50 3.88 -20.32 25.24
CA ASN A 50 4.76 -21.40 25.75
C ASN A 50 5.57 -22.13 24.65
N GLN A 51 5.55 -21.64 23.40
CA GLN A 51 6.14 -22.37 22.26
C GLN A 51 7.24 -21.58 21.54
N LEU A 52 7.48 -20.33 21.93
CA LEU A 52 8.48 -19.50 21.30
C LEU A 52 9.81 -19.59 22.06
N VAL A 53 10.87 -19.92 21.35
CA VAL A 53 12.23 -20.03 21.89
C VAL A 53 13.17 -19.03 21.24
N PHE A 54 14.15 -18.56 22.00
CA PHE A 54 15.25 -17.75 21.47
C PHE A 54 16.41 -18.66 21.10
N TYR A 55 16.90 -18.59 19.87
CA TYR A 55 18.10 -19.29 19.44
C TYR A 55 19.39 -18.49 19.65
N GLY A 56 19.27 -17.17 19.87
CA GLY A 56 20.43 -16.32 20.09
C GLY A 56 20.09 -15.02 20.85
N PRO A 57 21.07 -14.43 21.57
CA PRO A 57 20.84 -13.22 22.36
C PRO A 57 20.48 -11.99 21.53
N THR A 58 20.94 -11.93 20.27
CA THR A 58 20.64 -10.83 19.34
C THR A 58 19.22 -10.86 18.80
N GLU A 59 18.58 -12.04 18.82
CA GLU A 59 17.23 -12.24 18.28
C GLU A 59 16.19 -11.37 19.00
N ALA A 60 16.24 -11.30 20.33
CA ALA A 60 15.37 -10.48 21.13
C ALA A 60 15.53 -8.97 20.84
N LEU A 61 16.78 -8.52 20.61
CA LEU A 61 17.04 -7.13 20.27
C LEU A 61 16.47 -6.76 18.89
N PHE A 62 16.72 -7.60 17.88
CA PHE A 62 16.18 -7.37 16.52
C PHE A 62 14.66 -7.46 16.50
N ALA A 63 14.06 -8.36 17.27
CA ALA A 63 12.62 -8.46 17.43
C ALA A 63 12.04 -7.16 17.99
N SER A 64 12.65 -6.60 19.05
CA SER A 64 12.25 -5.33 19.65
C SER A 64 12.35 -4.16 18.66
N ILE A 65 13.44 -4.08 17.90
CA ILE A 65 13.63 -3.05 16.87
C ILE A 65 12.54 -3.13 15.79
N LYS A 66 12.23 -4.34 15.29
CA LYS A 66 11.25 -4.56 14.23
C LYS A 66 9.82 -4.21 14.66
N VAL A 67 9.43 -4.62 15.87
CA VAL A 67 8.12 -4.28 16.43
C VAL A 67 8.02 -2.78 16.69
N SER A 68 9.07 -2.15 17.18
CA SER A 68 9.13 -0.69 17.37
C SER A 68 9.03 0.05 16.03
N PHE A 69 9.63 -0.47 14.98
CA PHE A 69 9.53 0.09 13.63
C PHE A 69 8.11 0.01 13.08
N LEU A 70 7.43 -1.11 13.26
CA LEU A 70 6.00 -1.25 12.93
C LEU A 70 5.16 -0.22 13.68
N ALA A 71 5.35 -0.10 14.99
CA ALA A 71 4.63 0.85 15.82
C ALA A 71 4.95 2.31 15.44
N ALA A 72 6.20 2.60 15.07
CA ALA A 72 6.60 3.92 14.59
C ALA A 72 5.92 4.29 13.28
N ILE A 73 5.78 3.35 12.34
CA ILE A 73 5.02 3.57 11.11
C ILE A 73 3.57 3.87 11.44
N LEU A 74 2.93 3.09 12.32
CA LEU A 74 1.56 3.31 12.76
C LEU A 74 1.36 4.70 13.37
N ALA A 75 2.22 5.08 14.30
CA ALA A 75 2.18 6.39 14.95
C ALA A 75 2.43 7.55 13.96
N SER A 76 3.24 7.30 12.91
CA SER A 76 3.56 8.30 11.88
C SER A 76 2.50 8.39 10.76
N MET A 77 1.57 7.43 10.67
CA MET A 77 0.55 7.39 9.61
C MET A 77 -0.22 8.70 9.43
N PRO A 78 -0.69 9.39 10.49
CA PRO A 78 -1.37 10.67 10.32
C PRO A 78 -0.51 11.70 9.59
N VAL A 79 0.79 11.76 9.88
CA VAL A 79 1.71 12.69 9.23
C VAL A 79 1.99 12.25 7.80
N ILE A 80 2.18 10.95 7.56
CA ILE A 80 2.42 10.38 6.23
C ILE A 80 1.24 10.70 5.31
N PHE A 81 0.01 10.40 5.72
CA PHE A 81 -1.18 10.68 4.94
C PHE A 81 -1.39 12.17 4.70
N TYR A 82 -1.11 13.03 5.69
CA TYR A 82 -1.19 14.46 5.54
C TYR A 82 -0.19 14.97 4.48
N GLN A 83 1.03 14.47 4.48
CA GLN A 83 2.04 14.85 3.49
C GLN A 83 1.70 14.31 2.09
N CYS A 84 1.18 13.09 2.00
CA CYS A 84 0.67 12.51 0.75
C CYS A 84 -0.52 13.32 0.22
N TRP A 85 -1.47 13.69 1.08
CA TRP A 85 -2.58 14.55 0.69
C TRP A 85 -2.11 15.88 0.12
N LYS A 86 -1.24 16.57 0.82
CA LYS A 86 -0.66 17.85 0.37
C LYS A 86 0.10 17.72 -0.96
N PHE A 87 0.55 16.53 -1.31
CA PHE A 87 1.17 16.27 -2.61
C PHE A 87 0.15 16.14 -3.72
N ILE A 88 -1.00 15.55 -3.44
CA ILE A 88 -2.08 15.28 -4.40
C ILE A 88 -3.00 16.51 -4.56
N GLU A 89 -3.16 17.30 -3.49
CA GLU A 89 -4.03 18.47 -3.43
C GLU A 89 -3.94 19.40 -4.66
N PRO A 90 -2.74 19.79 -5.15
CA PRO A 90 -2.62 20.68 -6.31
C PRO A 90 -3.10 20.06 -7.63
N ALA A 91 -3.23 18.73 -7.71
CA ALA A 91 -3.76 18.04 -8.90
C ALA A 91 -5.28 17.91 -8.89
N LEU A 92 -5.95 18.28 -7.79
CA LEU A 92 -7.38 18.21 -7.60
C LEU A 92 -8.05 19.57 -7.88
N LEU A 93 -9.31 19.53 -8.36
CA LEU A 93 -10.12 20.74 -8.53
C LEU A 93 -10.45 21.38 -7.17
N PRO A 94 -10.64 22.73 -7.11
CA PRO A 94 -10.95 23.44 -5.86
C PRO A 94 -12.18 22.87 -5.12
N LYS A 95 -13.17 22.35 -5.85
CA LYS A 95 -14.35 21.70 -5.27
C LYS A 95 -14.01 20.34 -4.62
N GLU A 96 -12.96 19.70 -5.04
CA GLU A 96 -12.53 18.36 -4.57
C GLU A 96 -11.59 18.46 -3.38
N GLN A 97 -10.91 19.57 -3.20
CA GLN A 97 -10.01 19.81 -2.05
C GLN A 97 -10.75 19.74 -0.70
N ARG A 98 -12.06 19.99 -0.69
CA ARG A 98 -12.91 19.82 0.52
C ARG A 98 -12.98 18.40 1.02
N TRP A 99 -12.67 17.41 0.19
CA TRP A 99 -12.66 15.99 0.54
C TRP A 99 -11.36 15.54 1.24
N GLY A 100 -10.42 16.46 1.47
CA GLY A 100 -9.13 16.15 2.08
C GLY A 100 -9.25 15.47 3.43
N PHE A 101 -10.02 16.03 4.35
CA PHE A 101 -10.18 15.47 5.69
C PHE A 101 -10.91 14.10 5.68
N PRO A 102 -12.07 13.93 4.99
CA PRO A 102 -12.69 12.61 4.88
C PRO A 102 -11.78 11.55 4.25
N LEU A 103 -11.01 11.91 3.21
CA LEU A 103 -10.08 10.99 2.56
C LEU A 103 -8.94 10.57 3.50
N PHE A 104 -8.43 11.52 4.27
CA PHE A 104 -7.43 11.27 5.29
C PHE A 104 -7.93 10.30 6.38
N ALA A 105 -9.14 10.51 6.88
CA ALA A 105 -9.76 9.63 7.87
C ALA A 105 -10.04 8.23 7.28
N LEU A 106 -10.46 8.17 6.00
CA LEU A 106 -10.68 6.93 5.28
C LEU A 106 -9.38 6.14 5.09
N ALA A 107 -8.30 6.82 4.70
CA ALA A 107 -6.98 6.20 4.58
C ALA A 107 -6.54 5.59 5.92
N GLY A 108 -6.53 6.37 7.00
CA GLY A 108 -6.18 5.84 8.32
C GLY A 108 -7.07 4.67 8.75
N GLY A 109 -8.36 4.73 8.45
CA GLY A 109 -9.32 3.65 8.72
C GLY A 109 -9.02 2.38 7.91
N LEU A 110 -8.73 2.51 6.61
CA LEU A 110 -8.38 1.38 5.74
C LEU A 110 -7.07 0.73 6.16
N PHE A 111 -6.07 1.52 6.52
CA PHE A 111 -4.81 0.99 7.02
C PHE A 111 -5.00 0.15 8.29
N VAL A 112 -5.71 0.70 9.28
CA VAL A 112 -6.03 -0.03 10.52
C VAL A 112 -6.86 -1.27 10.23
N LEU A 113 -7.83 -1.18 9.32
CA LEU A 113 -8.63 -2.33 8.89
C LEU A 113 -7.75 -3.42 8.27
N GLY A 114 -6.75 -3.06 7.46
CA GLY A 114 -5.76 -3.97 6.90
C GLY A 114 -4.95 -4.70 7.96
N LEU A 115 -4.52 -3.99 9.00
CA LEU A 115 -3.81 -4.58 10.14
C LEU A 115 -4.69 -5.56 10.92
N VAL A 116 -5.92 -5.16 11.22
CA VAL A 116 -6.90 -6.00 11.94
C VAL A 116 -7.22 -7.24 11.12
N PHE A 117 -7.47 -7.09 9.82
CA PHE A 117 -7.71 -8.21 8.91
C PHE A 117 -6.52 -9.17 8.87
N CYS A 118 -5.31 -8.65 8.74
CA CYS A 118 -4.10 -9.46 8.75
C CYS A 118 -3.95 -10.23 10.06
N ASN A 119 -4.11 -9.55 11.21
CA ASN A 119 -3.93 -10.15 12.53
C ASN A 119 -4.99 -11.19 12.88
N LEU A 120 -6.26 -10.97 12.48
CA LEU A 120 -7.36 -11.87 12.85
C LEU A 120 -7.62 -12.98 11.82
N VAL A 121 -7.26 -12.78 10.56
CA VAL A 121 -7.59 -13.73 9.48
C VAL A 121 -6.34 -14.35 8.89
N ILE A 122 -5.43 -13.54 8.38
CA ILE A 122 -4.30 -14.06 7.60
C ILE A 122 -3.28 -14.77 8.48
N LEU A 123 -2.83 -14.12 9.56
CA LEU A 123 -1.80 -14.67 10.44
C LEU A 123 -2.22 -16.01 11.07
N PRO A 124 -3.43 -16.17 11.66
CA PRO A 124 -3.86 -17.45 12.19
C PRO A 124 -3.89 -18.56 11.12
N LEU A 125 -4.46 -18.29 9.94
CA LEU A 125 -4.56 -19.27 8.86
C LEU A 125 -3.19 -19.74 8.37
N VAL A 126 -2.24 -18.81 8.20
CA VAL A 126 -0.89 -19.18 7.76
C VAL A 126 -0.14 -19.96 8.82
N ILE A 127 -0.23 -19.56 10.09
CA ILE A 127 0.46 -20.23 11.19
C ILE A 127 -0.13 -21.62 11.40
N GLU A 128 -1.46 -21.76 11.39
CA GLU A 128 -2.14 -23.05 11.50
C GLU A 128 -1.71 -24.01 10.39
N PHE A 129 -1.63 -23.50 9.15
CA PHE A 129 -1.13 -24.29 8.02
C PHE A 129 0.28 -24.82 8.25
N PHE A 130 1.23 -23.98 8.69
CA PHE A 130 2.61 -24.41 8.92
C PHE A 130 2.74 -25.37 10.09
N VAL A 131 2.00 -25.14 11.17
CA VAL A 131 1.99 -26.02 12.34
C VAL A 131 1.40 -27.38 11.99
N SER A 132 0.25 -27.43 11.30
CA SER A 132 -0.39 -28.70 10.90
C SER A 132 0.50 -29.48 9.93
N PHE A 133 1.11 -28.82 8.96
CA PHE A 133 2.03 -29.44 8.01
C PHE A 133 3.26 -30.05 8.70
N GLY A 134 3.79 -29.39 9.75
CA GLY A 134 4.90 -29.90 10.55
C GLY A 134 4.49 -31.13 11.40
N MET A 135 3.31 -31.12 11.99
CA MET A 135 2.80 -32.22 12.83
C MET A 135 2.52 -33.48 12.01
N ASP A 136 2.08 -33.38 10.77
CA ASP A 136 1.86 -34.50 9.86
C ASP A 136 3.16 -35.26 9.55
N HIS A 137 4.32 -34.73 9.88
CA HIS A 137 5.64 -35.30 9.66
C HIS A 137 6.35 -35.67 10.98
N ASP A 138 5.61 -35.85 12.10
CA ASP A 138 6.15 -36.17 13.45
C ASP A 138 7.23 -35.18 13.95
N VAL A 139 7.19 -33.93 13.49
CA VAL A 139 8.11 -32.88 13.93
C VAL A 139 7.40 -31.95 14.91
N THR A 140 7.95 -31.78 16.11
CA THR A 140 7.46 -30.75 17.05
C THR A 140 7.94 -29.39 16.61
N PRO A 141 7.04 -28.46 16.24
CA PRO A 141 7.44 -27.13 15.77
C PRO A 141 7.96 -26.30 16.95
N LEU A 142 9.26 -26.01 16.94
CA LEU A 142 9.87 -25.02 17.82
C LEU A 142 9.99 -23.70 17.06
N LEU A 143 9.06 -22.78 17.32
CA LEU A 143 9.04 -21.47 16.65
C LEU A 143 10.02 -20.51 17.33
N SER A 144 10.96 -19.95 16.55
CA SER A 144 11.82 -18.85 17.00
C SER A 144 11.02 -17.57 17.14
N VAL A 145 11.23 -16.85 18.25
CA VAL A 145 10.61 -15.53 18.48
C VAL A 145 10.95 -14.55 17.36
N GLY A 146 12.21 -14.53 16.91
CA GLY A 146 12.64 -13.63 15.84
C GLY A 146 11.97 -13.92 14.51
N THR A 147 11.91 -15.19 14.11
CA THR A 147 11.24 -15.62 12.87
C THR A 147 9.74 -15.31 12.92
N TYR A 148 9.09 -15.59 14.05
CA TYR A 148 7.68 -15.29 14.27
C TYR A 148 7.40 -13.78 14.16
N ILE A 149 8.19 -12.95 14.83
CA ILE A 149 8.04 -11.49 14.77
C ILE A 149 8.33 -10.94 13.38
N ASP A 150 9.36 -11.45 12.70
CA ASP A 150 9.67 -11.07 11.31
C ASP A 150 8.50 -11.31 10.39
N PHE A 151 7.90 -12.49 10.51
CA PHE A 151 6.74 -12.88 9.75
C PHE A 151 5.56 -11.93 10.03
N ASN A 152 5.21 -11.74 11.31
CA ASN A 152 4.11 -10.88 11.72
C ASN A 152 4.29 -9.44 11.24
N VAL A 153 5.45 -8.83 11.49
CA VAL A 153 5.73 -7.45 11.11
C VAL A 153 5.64 -7.24 9.60
N LYS A 154 6.21 -8.17 8.81
CA LYS A 154 6.12 -8.11 7.34
C LYS A 154 4.69 -8.19 6.86
N PHE A 155 3.92 -9.16 7.33
CA PHE A 155 2.54 -9.34 6.92
C PHE A 155 1.65 -8.17 7.32
N LEU A 156 1.77 -7.68 8.55
CA LEU A 156 1.03 -6.51 9.02
C LEU A 156 1.31 -5.28 8.16
N LEU A 157 2.58 -4.98 7.87
CA LEU A 157 2.92 -3.84 7.01
C LEU A 157 2.36 -3.99 5.59
N ILE A 158 2.49 -5.18 5.02
CA ILE A 158 2.02 -5.43 3.66
C ILE A 158 0.51 -5.31 3.56
N PHE A 159 -0.24 -5.92 4.48
CA PHE A 159 -1.70 -5.80 4.47
C PHE A 159 -2.17 -4.40 4.83
N GLY A 160 -1.52 -3.71 5.77
CA GLY A 160 -1.79 -2.30 6.04
C GLY A 160 -1.67 -1.46 4.77
N CYS A 161 -0.55 -1.57 4.05
CA CYS A 161 -0.35 -0.86 2.79
C CYS A 161 -1.26 -1.35 1.66
N ALA A 162 -1.56 -2.66 1.58
CA ALA A 162 -2.41 -3.21 0.54
C ALA A 162 -3.86 -2.72 0.64
N PHE A 163 -4.36 -2.49 1.85
CA PHE A 163 -5.69 -1.92 2.05
C PHE A 163 -5.83 -0.48 1.57
N GLU A 164 -4.72 0.22 1.33
CA GLU A 164 -4.72 1.53 0.68
C GLU A 164 -4.94 1.45 -0.85
N LEU A 165 -4.75 0.27 -1.47
CA LEU A 165 -4.92 0.10 -2.92
C LEU A 165 -6.26 0.62 -3.46
N PRO A 166 -7.42 0.31 -2.86
CA PRO A 166 -8.71 0.81 -3.35
C PRO A 166 -8.76 2.34 -3.35
N LEU A 167 -8.23 2.96 -2.31
CA LEU A 167 -8.20 4.41 -2.18
C LEU A 167 -7.26 5.04 -3.19
N VAL A 168 -6.06 4.51 -3.34
CA VAL A 168 -5.06 4.98 -4.31
C VAL A 168 -5.61 4.90 -5.72
N LEU A 169 -6.21 3.78 -6.13
CA LEU A 169 -6.80 3.60 -7.46
C LEU A 169 -7.97 4.58 -7.69
N THR A 170 -8.79 4.80 -6.67
CA THR A 170 -9.90 5.77 -6.73
C THR A 170 -9.39 7.20 -6.91
N ILE A 171 -8.34 7.60 -6.18
CA ILE A 171 -7.72 8.92 -6.30
C ILE A 171 -7.09 9.09 -7.69
N LEU A 172 -6.34 8.09 -8.18
CA LEU A 172 -5.75 8.15 -9.52
C LEU A 172 -6.82 8.30 -10.62
N ALA A 173 -7.96 7.61 -10.46
CA ALA A 173 -9.09 7.77 -11.38
C ALA A 173 -9.74 9.15 -11.27
N ARG A 174 -9.77 9.72 -10.09
CA ARG A 174 -10.31 11.06 -9.86
C ARG A 174 -9.41 12.15 -10.43
N VAL A 175 -8.11 12.00 -10.34
CA VAL A 175 -7.13 12.90 -10.97
C VAL A 175 -7.12 12.75 -12.50
N GLY A 176 -7.68 11.64 -13.04
CA GLY A 176 -7.75 11.39 -14.48
C GLY A 176 -6.53 10.64 -15.05
N VAL A 177 -5.65 10.11 -14.18
CA VAL A 177 -4.48 9.32 -14.60
C VAL A 177 -4.91 7.96 -15.16
N VAL A 178 -5.94 7.35 -14.56
CA VAL A 178 -6.50 6.07 -14.97
C VAL A 178 -8.02 6.14 -15.02
N THR A 179 -8.66 5.21 -15.75
CA THR A 179 -10.12 5.08 -15.74
C THR A 179 -10.52 3.71 -15.21
N GLY A 180 -11.72 3.59 -14.65
CA GLY A 180 -12.24 2.30 -14.20
C GLY A 180 -12.32 1.26 -15.34
N ALA A 181 -12.53 1.70 -16.60
CA ALA A 181 -12.48 0.84 -17.77
C ALA A 181 -11.07 0.33 -18.07
N THR A 182 -10.06 1.22 -17.97
CA THR A 182 -8.65 0.86 -18.13
C THR A 182 -8.22 -0.16 -17.08
N LEU A 183 -8.54 0.09 -15.80
CA LEU A 183 -8.24 -0.83 -14.72
C LEU A 183 -8.89 -2.20 -14.94
N ALA A 184 -10.17 -2.24 -15.37
CA ALA A 184 -10.87 -3.48 -15.68
C ALA A 184 -10.21 -4.26 -16.85
N LYS A 185 -9.66 -3.58 -17.84
CA LYS A 185 -8.91 -4.20 -18.95
C LYS A 185 -7.62 -4.88 -18.45
N TYR A 186 -6.97 -4.32 -17.41
CA TYR A 186 -5.71 -4.83 -16.86
C TYR A 186 -5.86 -5.88 -15.74
N ARG A 187 -7.07 -6.41 -15.50
CA ARG A 187 -7.33 -7.47 -14.47
C ARG A 187 -6.37 -8.65 -14.59
N LYS A 188 -6.13 -9.15 -15.81
CA LYS A 188 -5.22 -10.29 -16.04
C LYS A 188 -3.79 -9.98 -15.54
N HIS A 189 -3.32 -8.77 -15.78
CA HIS A 189 -2.00 -8.33 -15.30
C HIS A 189 -1.99 -8.15 -13.78
N ALA A 190 -3.07 -7.65 -13.19
CA ALA A 190 -3.20 -7.53 -11.74
C ALA A 190 -3.13 -8.89 -11.04
N ILE A 191 -3.73 -9.94 -11.62
CA ILE A 191 -3.64 -11.31 -11.09
C ILE A 191 -2.18 -11.78 -11.09
N VAL A 192 -1.48 -11.62 -12.21
CA VAL A 192 -0.07 -12.02 -12.32
C VAL A 192 0.81 -11.23 -11.34
N VAL A 193 0.61 -9.92 -11.24
CA VAL A 193 1.36 -9.06 -10.30
C VAL A 193 1.07 -9.47 -8.85
N ALA A 194 -0.19 -9.73 -8.48
CA ALA A 194 -0.57 -10.18 -7.14
C ALA A 194 0.09 -11.52 -6.79
N LEU A 195 0.13 -12.47 -7.73
CA LEU A 195 0.79 -13.76 -7.52
C LEU A 195 2.31 -13.62 -7.37
N ILE A 196 2.96 -12.84 -8.24
CA ILE A 196 4.40 -12.57 -8.13
C ILE A 196 4.72 -11.87 -6.81
N PHE A 197 3.93 -10.85 -6.44
CA PHE A 197 4.10 -10.15 -5.18
C PHE A 197 3.93 -11.09 -3.98
N SER A 198 2.91 -11.94 -3.99
CA SER A 198 2.69 -12.96 -2.96
C SER A 198 3.87 -13.93 -2.85
N ALA A 199 4.42 -14.39 -3.98
CA ALA A 199 5.58 -15.28 -4.01
C ALA A 199 6.85 -14.66 -3.42
N ILE A 200 7.06 -13.34 -3.63
CA ILE A 200 8.23 -12.63 -3.08
C ILE A 200 8.09 -12.41 -1.57
N VAL A 201 6.87 -12.17 -1.12
CA VAL A 201 6.58 -11.84 0.29
C VAL A 201 6.57 -13.06 1.19
N THR A 202 6.01 -14.17 0.71
CA THR A 202 5.94 -15.42 1.49
C THR A 202 7.31 -16.09 1.51
N PRO A 203 7.86 -16.41 2.70
CA PRO A 203 9.18 -17.04 2.81
C PRO A 203 9.22 -18.44 2.18
N ASP A 204 8.09 -19.15 2.25
CA ASP A 204 7.90 -20.46 1.64
C ASP A 204 6.90 -20.32 0.50
N ALA A 205 7.33 -20.12 -0.70
CA ALA A 205 6.49 -19.92 -1.89
C ALA A 205 5.63 -21.18 -2.20
N THR A 206 4.89 -21.68 -1.18
CA THR A 206 3.91 -22.74 -1.38
C THR A 206 2.68 -22.17 -2.08
N LEU A 207 2.05 -22.98 -2.91
CA LEU A 207 0.86 -22.56 -3.66
C LEU A 207 -0.25 -22.06 -2.72
N PHE A 208 -0.38 -22.68 -1.54
CA PHE A 208 -1.39 -22.30 -0.55
C PHE A 208 -1.16 -20.90 0.02
N THR A 209 0.05 -20.60 0.52
CA THR A 209 0.39 -19.30 1.11
C THR A 209 0.35 -18.19 0.06
N MET A 210 0.79 -18.47 -1.17
CA MET A 210 0.68 -17.55 -2.30
C MET A 210 -0.77 -17.19 -2.61
N LEU A 211 -1.67 -18.18 -2.69
CA LEU A 211 -3.09 -17.93 -2.96
C LEU A 211 -3.75 -17.22 -1.77
N LEU A 212 -3.42 -17.60 -0.55
CA LEU A 212 -3.96 -16.96 0.66
C LEU A 212 -3.65 -15.45 0.70
N MET A 213 -2.47 -15.03 0.22
CA MET A 213 -2.13 -13.62 0.08
C MET A 213 -2.71 -12.97 -1.18
N ALA A 214 -2.69 -13.66 -2.32
CA ALA A 214 -3.12 -13.10 -3.59
C ALA A 214 -4.63 -12.82 -3.63
N VAL A 215 -5.46 -13.68 -3.04
CA VAL A 215 -6.92 -13.53 -3.06
C VAL A 215 -7.38 -12.22 -2.43
N PRO A 216 -6.98 -11.85 -1.18
CA PRO A 216 -7.34 -10.56 -0.61
C PRO A 216 -6.85 -9.36 -1.45
N LEU A 217 -5.64 -9.44 -2.02
CA LEU A 217 -5.11 -8.38 -2.88
C LEU A 217 -5.96 -8.18 -4.13
N LEU A 218 -6.45 -9.27 -4.74
CA LEU A 218 -7.34 -9.20 -5.89
C LEU A 218 -8.70 -8.64 -5.53
N VAL A 219 -9.25 -9.00 -4.36
CA VAL A 219 -10.50 -8.41 -3.86
C VAL A 219 -10.34 -6.91 -3.66
N LEU A 220 -9.24 -6.46 -3.05
CA LEU A 220 -8.94 -5.04 -2.88
C LEU A 220 -8.78 -4.31 -4.23
N TYR A 221 -8.17 -4.96 -5.22
CA TYR A 221 -8.09 -4.41 -6.57
C TYR A 221 -9.47 -4.22 -7.20
N GLU A 222 -10.38 -5.21 -7.08
CA GLU A 222 -11.75 -5.09 -7.59
C GLU A 222 -12.53 -3.97 -6.87
N ILE A 223 -12.36 -3.84 -5.55
CA ILE A 223 -12.92 -2.71 -4.78
C ILE A 223 -12.37 -1.38 -5.33
N GLY A 224 -11.08 -1.33 -5.66
CA GLY A 224 -10.45 -0.18 -6.29
C GLY A 224 -11.04 0.16 -7.66
N ILE A 225 -11.34 -0.84 -8.50
CA ILE A 225 -12.04 -0.65 -9.79
C ILE A 225 -13.45 -0.07 -9.56
N LEU A 226 -14.19 -0.58 -8.56
CA LEU A 226 -15.52 -0.06 -8.22
C LEU A 226 -15.42 1.40 -7.76
N GLY A 227 -14.48 1.73 -6.87
CA GLY A 227 -14.20 3.09 -6.45
C GLY A 227 -13.86 4.01 -7.63
N ALA A 228 -12.99 3.55 -8.54
CA ALA A 228 -12.62 4.28 -9.74
C ALA A 228 -13.79 4.52 -10.72
N ARG A 229 -14.75 3.60 -10.79
CA ARG A 229 -15.96 3.78 -11.62
C ARG A 229 -16.97 4.74 -11.01
N VAL A 230 -17.12 4.71 -9.68
CA VAL A 230 -18.12 5.53 -8.97
C VAL A 230 -17.62 6.97 -8.79
N PHE A 231 -16.35 7.15 -8.43
CA PHE A 231 -15.78 8.45 -8.06
C PHE A 231 -14.78 8.99 -9.09
N GLY A 232 -14.37 8.20 -10.08
CA GLY A 232 -13.47 8.66 -11.14
C GLY A 232 -14.16 9.65 -12.06
N ARG A 233 -13.37 10.56 -12.63
CA ARG A 233 -13.83 11.36 -13.76
C ARG A 233 -14.03 10.41 -14.94
N GLY A 234 -15.20 10.43 -15.56
CA GLY A 234 -15.41 9.75 -16.85
C GLY A 234 -14.30 10.16 -17.80
N GLY A 235 -13.72 9.19 -18.52
CA GLY A 235 -12.49 9.18 -19.29
C GLY A 235 -11.85 10.50 -19.74
N PRO A 236 -10.63 10.50 -20.28
CA PRO A 236 -10.02 11.72 -20.75
C PRO A 236 -11.03 12.40 -21.65
N THR A 237 -11.39 13.63 -21.30
CA THR A 237 -12.19 14.49 -22.17
C THR A 237 -11.45 14.44 -23.49
N GLU A 238 -12.03 13.79 -24.51
CA GLU A 238 -11.56 13.99 -25.87
C GLU A 238 -11.49 15.51 -25.99
N ILE A 239 -10.27 16.02 -26.19
CA ILE A 239 -10.10 17.40 -26.59
C ILE A 239 -10.82 17.44 -27.93
N SER A 240 -12.10 17.74 -27.88
CA SER A 240 -12.82 18.19 -29.05
C SER A 240 -12.12 19.53 -29.42
N LEU A 241 -11.09 19.38 -30.24
CA LEU A 241 -10.63 20.53 -31.01
C LEU A 241 -11.91 21.09 -31.62
N PRO A 242 -12.30 22.33 -31.32
CA PRO A 242 -13.38 22.94 -32.06
C PRO A 242 -12.94 22.84 -33.52
N LEU A 243 -13.61 21.96 -34.27
CA LEU A 243 -13.53 21.99 -35.73
C LEU A 243 -14.01 23.41 -36.08
N ASP A 244 -13.06 24.27 -36.41
CA ASP A 244 -13.34 25.58 -36.92
C ASP A 244 -14.13 25.34 -38.24
N PRO A 245 -15.43 25.66 -38.29
CA PRO A 245 -16.25 25.40 -39.48
C PRO A 245 -15.79 26.22 -40.67
N ASP A 246 -14.89 27.21 -40.46
CA ASP A 246 -14.39 28.13 -41.47
C ASP A 246 -13.00 27.76 -42.01
N LEU A 247 -12.44 26.58 -41.64
CA LEU A 247 -11.23 26.07 -42.28
C LEU A 247 -11.57 25.68 -43.73
N PRO A 248 -11.03 26.39 -44.75
CA PRO A 248 -11.28 26.05 -46.16
C PRO A 248 -10.72 24.67 -46.45
N ILE A 249 -11.64 23.76 -46.80
CA ILE A 249 -11.28 22.45 -47.32
C ILE A 249 -10.56 22.70 -48.66
N GLY A 250 -9.24 22.62 -48.64
CA GLY A 250 -8.44 22.76 -49.84
C GLY A 250 -8.92 21.80 -50.90
N PRO A 251 -9.05 22.20 -52.21
CA PRO A 251 -9.57 21.37 -53.24
C PRO A 251 -8.68 20.10 -53.46
N ALA A 252 -9.33 18.95 -53.45
CA ALA A 252 -8.74 17.69 -53.81
C ALA A 252 -8.01 17.78 -55.12
N GLY A 253 -6.67 17.78 -55.07
CA GLY A 253 -5.79 17.80 -56.23
C GLY A 253 -6.07 16.61 -57.16
N HIS A 254 -6.42 16.98 -58.35
CA HIS A 254 -6.62 16.16 -59.54
C HIS A 254 -5.59 15.01 -59.70
N ARG A 255 -6.13 13.85 -60.00
CA ARG A 255 -5.44 12.76 -60.73
C ARG A 255 -4.81 13.33 -62.01
N ALA A 256 -3.58 12.99 -62.28
CA ALA A 256 -3.00 12.90 -63.60
C ALA A 256 -2.07 11.64 -63.67
N ARG A 257 -2.57 10.72 -64.46
CA ARG A 257 -1.93 9.77 -65.40
C ARG A 257 -0.58 9.19 -65.01
#